data_b352f14f474ed223520ebf02c85620cb
#
_entry.id   b352f14f474ed223520ebf02c85620cb
#
_cell.length_a   1.000
_cell.length_b   1.000
_cell.length_c   1.000
_cell.angle_alpha   90.00
_cell.angle_beta   90.00
_cell.angle_gamma   90.00
#
_symmetry.space_group_name_H-M   'P 1'
#
loop_
_entity.id
_entity.type
_entity.pdbx_description
1 polymer ?
#
loop_
_entity_poly.entity_id
_entity_poly.type
_entity_poly.pdbx_seq_one_letter_code
_entity_poly.pdbx_strand_id
1 'polypeptide(L)'
;MERREALEYLVGLGMEKEPIVELPQGTYTRESLKRVTAPLAEVLRVSTLTGLVDYIKANVDQIRGELLIHVNAHNEVRLYSPLNCDRERELYIKAEAILPNNIRYNDFLDTERFNIMLQSSFVDAGDKAVLLKYTGLVQDEAVKSTGDDGVSQQVTVKTGVASVGQAIVPNPVSLAPYRTFPEVEQPTSKFIFRMQSGPRAALFEADGGAWRNQAIINIKKYLEKELEEIKNISIIA
;
A
#
# COMPACT_ATOMS: atom_id res chain seq x y z
N MET A 1 -32.25 26.27 58.81
CA MET A 1 -33.22 26.44 57.71
C MET A 1 -32.55 26.99 56.46
N GLU A 2 -31.78 28.03 56.55
CA GLU A 2 -31.16 28.75 55.42
C GLU A 2 -30.24 27.91 54.49
N ARG A 3 -29.50 26.93 55.02
CA ARG A 3 -28.59 26.12 54.16
C ARG A 3 -29.29 25.15 53.22
N ARG A 4 -30.44 24.62 53.61
CA ARG A 4 -31.20 23.69 52.80
C ARG A 4 -31.95 24.42 51.70
N GLU A 5 -32.59 25.53 52.04
CA GLU A 5 -33.29 26.38 51.07
C GLU A 5 -32.33 26.97 50.01
N ALA A 6 -31.12 27.39 50.47
CA ALA A 6 -30.08 27.83 49.54
C ALA A 6 -29.58 26.72 48.61
N LEU A 7 -29.45 25.49 49.11
CA LEU A 7 -29.09 24.34 48.31
C LEU A 7 -30.21 23.95 47.32
N GLU A 8 -31.45 23.95 47.75
CA GLU A 8 -32.61 23.69 46.88
C GLU A 8 -32.74 24.78 45.79
N TYR A 9 -32.51 26.05 46.15
CA TYR A 9 -32.47 27.14 45.17
C TYR A 9 -31.33 26.99 44.17
N LEU A 10 -30.12 26.62 44.60
CA LEU A 10 -28.97 26.37 43.70
C LEU A 10 -29.20 25.16 42.81
N VAL A 11 -29.80 24.09 43.31
CA VAL A 11 -30.16 22.91 42.54
C VAL A 11 -31.26 23.28 41.55
N GLY A 12 -32.27 24.07 41.94
CA GLY A 12 -33.34 24.56 41.06
C GLY A 12 -32.78 25.43 39.91
N LEU A 13 -31.84 26.35 40.22
CA LEU A 13 -31.16 27.14 39.22
C LEU A 13 -30.36 26.29 38.23
N GLY A 14 -29.89 25.10 38.64
CA GLY A 14 -29.22 24.13 37.74
C GLY A 14 -30.20 23.31 36.92
N MET A 15 -31.44 23.04 37.40
CA MET A 15 -32.43 22.21 36.74
C MET A 15 -33.32 23.00 35.75
N GLU A 16 -33.52 24.30 35.96
CA GLU A 16 -34.40 25.14 35.12
C GLU A 16 -33.75 25.64 33.83
N LYS A 17 -32.50 25.37 33.61
CA LYS A 17 -31.84 25.82 32.36
C LYS A 17 -31.90 24.73 31.31
N GLU A 18 -32.74 24.95 30.31
CA GLU A 18 -32.65 24.17 29.09
C GLU A 18 -31.22 24.22 28.56
N PRO A 19 -30.53 23.06 28.42
CA PRO A 19 -29.11 23.04 28.02
C PRO A 19 -28.93 23.53 26.59
N ILE A 20 -30.00 23.54 25.78
CA ILE A 20 -30.03 23.94 24.39
C ILE A 20 -30.93 25.16 24.25
N VAL A 21 -30.43 26.17 23.55
CA VAL A 21 -31.16 27.40 23.22
C VAL A 21 -31.22 27.55 21.72
N GLU A 22 -32.43 27.61 21.17
CA GLU A 22 -32.65 27.88 19.76
C GLU A 22 -32.87 29.39 19.54
N LEU A 23 -32.01 29.98 18.70
CA LEU A 23 -32.13 31.38 18.27
C LEU A 23 -32.28 31.41 16.76
N PRO A 24 -32.78 32.53 16.17
CA PRO A 24 -32.89 32.65 14.72
C PRO A 24 -31.59 32.43 13.94
N GLN A 25 -30.44 32.60 14.60
CA GLN A 25 -29.11 32.43 14.02
C GLN A 25 -28.55 31.03 14.17
N GLY A 26 -29.21 30.14 14.95
CA GLY A 26 -28.74 28.76 15.19
C GLY A 26 -29.07 28.22 16.57
N THR A 27 -28.73 26.95 16.77
CA THR A 27 -28.90 26.23 18.02
C THR A 27 -27.62 26.28 18.85
N TYR A 28 -27.72 26.70 20.09
CA TYR A 28 -26.60 26.90 20.99
C TYR A 28 -26.75 26.06 22.26
N THR A 29 -25.64 25.61 22.84
CA THR A 29 -25.63 25.01 24.17
C THR A 29 -25.07 25.98 25.19
N ARG A 30 -25.66 25.98 26.42
CA ARG A 30 -25.17 26.76 27.55
C ARG A 30 -24.05 26.08 28.32
N GLU A 31 -23.92 24.74 28.14
CA GLU A 31 -22.92 23.92 28.79
C GLU A 31 -22.18 23.04 27.80
N SER A 32 -20.98 22.58 28.15
CA SER A 32 -20.23 21.57 27.40
C SER A 32 -20.91 20.22 27.52
N LEU A 33 -21.82 19.89 26.63
CA LEU A 33 -22.40 18.56 26.55
C LEU A 33 -21.36 17.57 26.03
N LYS A 34 -21.06 16.53 26.82
CA LYS A 34 -20.27 15.40 26.34
C LYS A 34 -21.23 14.38 25.76
N ARG A 35 -21.04 14.08 24.48
CA ARG A 35 -21.79 13.04 23.82
C ARG A 35 -21.33 11.66 24.32
N VAL A 36 -22.30 10.81 24.66
CA VAL A 36 -22.07 9.39 24.91
C VAL A 36 -22.21 8.68 23.58
N THR A 37 -21.12 8.23 23.00
CA THR A 37 -21.13 7.41 21.78
C THR A 37 -21.22 5.94 22.16
N ALA A 38 -21.94 5.15 21.36
CA ALA A 38 -21.91 3.69 21.51
C ALA A 38 -20.49 3.18 21.23
N PRO A 39 -20.04 2.14 21.94
CA PRO A 39 -18.75 1.53 21.65
C PRO A 39 -18.79 0.91 20.23
N LEU A 40 -17.72 1.12 19.47
CA LEU A 40 -17.54 0.51 18.15
C LEU A 40 -16.75 -0.79 18.29
N ALA A 41 -16.95 -1.71 17.36
CA ALA A 41 -16.16 -2.92 17.27
C ALA A 41 -14.71 -2.58 16.92
N GLU A 42 -13.77 -3.40 17.37
CA GLU A 42 -12.38 -3.29 16.97
C GLU A 42 -12.23 -3.61 15.48
N VAL A 43 -11.38 -2.84 14.79
CA VAL A 43 -11.15 -3.02 13.36
C VAL A 43 -10.48 -4.36 13.06
N LEU A 44 -11.10 -5.16 12.21
CA LEU A 44 -10.48 -6.40 11.72
C LEU A 44 -9.30 -6.08 10.80
N ARG A 45 -8.23 -6.89 10.91
CA ARG A 45 -7.03 -6.74 10.08
C ARG A 45 -6.78 -8.03 9.31
N VAL A 46 -6.64 -7.92 8.00
CA VAL A 46 -6.29 -9.02 7.09
C VAL A 46 -5.12 -8.62 6.20
N SER A 47 -4.38 -9.59 5.69
CA SER A 47 -3.23 -9.36 4.83
C SER A 47 -3.49 -9.62 3.35
N THR A 48 -4.73 -9.95 2.98
CA THR A 48 -5.12 -10.36 1.63
C THR A 48 -6.40 -9.64 1.19
N LEU A 49 -6.57 -9.47 -0.12
CA LEU A 49 -7.83 -9.01 -0.70
C LEU A 49 -8.91 -10.08 -0.59
N THR A 50 -8.51 -11.36 -0.69
CA THR A 50 -9.42 -12.49 -0.48
C THR A 50 -10.11 -12.43 0.88
N GLY A 51 -9.33 -12.15 1.96
CA GLY A 51 -9.91 -12.04 3.30
C GLY A 51 -10.94 -10.90 3.42
N LEU A 52 -10.70 -9.78 2.75
CA LEU A 52 -11.67 -8.67 2.67
C LEU A 52 -12.93 -9.07 1.89
N VAL A 53 -12.76 -9.75 0.76
CA VAL A 53 -13.87 -10.23 -0.09
C VAL A 53 -14.71 -11.27 0.68
N ASP A 54 -14.07 -12.21 1.36
CA ASP A 54 -14.74 -13.26 2.14
C ASP A 54 -15.56 -12.65 3.28
N TYR A 55 -15.01 -11.68 3.99
CA TYR A 55 -15.74 -10.96 5.04
C TYR A 55 -17.03 -10.32 4.52
N ILE A 56 -16.94 -9.66 3.36
CA ILE A 56 -18.08 -9.01 2.72
C ILE A 56 -19.11 -10.05 2.25
N LYS A 57 -18.68 -11.10 1.56
CA LYS A 57 -19.57 -12.16 1.04
C LYS A 57 -20.25 -12.94 2.15
N ALA A 58 -19.53 -13.25 3.22
CA ALA A 58 -20.08 -13.98 4.38
C ALA A 58 -21.02 -13.13 5.22
N ASN A 59 -20.85 -11.81 5.23
CA ASN A 59 -21.63 -10.84 6.01
C ASN A 59 -21.87 -11.29 7.46
N VAL A 60 -20.82 -11.73 8.13
CA VAL A 60 -20.87 -12.34 9.47
C VAL A 60 -21.45 -11.39 10.54
N ASP A 61 -21.21 -10.09 10.37
CA ASP A 61 -21.69 -9.05 11.29
C ASP A 61 -23.06 -8.50 10.91
N GLN A 62 -23.73 -9.12 9.91
CA GLN A 62 -25.06 -8.75 9.42
C GLN A 62 -25.17 -7.25 9.06
N ILE A 63 -24.12 -6.72 8.46
CA ILE A 63 -24.06 -5.31 8.09
C ILE A 63 -25.18 -5.01 7.08
N ARG A 64 -25.91 -3.95 7.35
CA ARG A 64 -27.00 -3.47 6.49
C ARG A 64 -26.66 -2.10 5.92
N GLY A 65 -27.13 -1.85 4.71
CA GLY A 65 -26.92 -0.58 4.03
C GLY A 65 -25.75 -0.61 3.04
N GLU A 66 -25.41 0.54 2.53
CA GLU A 66 -24.34 0.68 1.54
C GLU A 66 -22.97 0.64 2.21
N LEU A 67 -22.01 0.00 1.56
CA LEU A 67 -20.64 -0.09 2.01
C LEU A 67 -19.72 0.71 1.09
N LEU A 68 -18.63 1.23 1.64
CA LEU A 68 -17.61 1.92 0.89
C LEU A 68 -16.28 1.20 1.02
N ILE A 69 -15.78 0.67 -0.09
CA ILE A 69 -14.40 0.20 -0.20
C ILE A 69 -13.54 1.37 -0.70
N HIS A 70 -12.48 1.65 0.02
CA HIS A 70 -11.48 2.65 -0.36
C HIS A 70 -10.14 1.96 -0.57
N VAL A 71 -9.65 1.95 -1.81
CA VAL A 71 -8.29 1.56 -2.14
C VAL A 71 -7.37 2.73 -1.79
N ASN A 72 -6.91 2.74 -0.54
CA ASN A 72 -6.17 3.86 0.04
C ASN A 72 -4.74 3.99 -0.50
N ALA A 73 -4.12 2.85 -0.82
CA ALA A 73 -2.75 2.79 -1.34
C ALA A 73 -2.54 1.49 -2.13
N HIS A 74 -1.38 1.40 -2.78
CA HIS A 74 -0.97 0.19 -3.52
C HIS A 74 -0.93 -1.09 -2.66
N ASN A 75 -0.92 -0.97 -1.35
CA ASN A 75 -0.83 -2.07 -0.39
C ASN A 75 -1.88 -2.00 0.73
N GLU A 76 -2.85 -1.10 0.62
CA GLU A 76 -3.85 -0.91 1.66
C GLU A 76 -5.25 -0.67 1.08
N VAL A 77 -6.23 -1.45 1.57
CA VAL A 77 -7.65 -1.31 1.26
C VAL A 77 -8.45 -1.28 2.56
N ARG A 78 -9.46 -0.42 2.62
CA ARG A 78 -10.32 -0.25 3.79
C ARG A 78 -11.79 -0.39 3.42
N LEU A 79 -12.56 -1.01 4.31
CA LEU A 79 -14.02 -1.11 4.21
C LEU A 79 -14.66 -0.26 5.28
N TYR A 80 -15.54 0.64 4.85
CA TYR A 80 -16.23 1.58 5.73
C TYR A 80 -17.75 1.43 5.67
N SER A 81 -18.38 1.84 6.76
CA SER A 81 -19.81 2.14 6.79
C SER A 81 -20.16 3.34 5.91
N PRO A 82 -21.48 3.57 5.61
CA PRO A 82 -21.94 4.88 5.19
C PRO A 82 -21.66 5.94 6.29
N LEU A 83 -21.84 7.22 5.94
CA LEU A 83 -21.82 8.28 6.96
C LEU A 83 -23.01 8.10 7.91
N ASN A 84 -22.74 8.13 9.21
CA ASN A 84 -23.76 8.19 10.24
C ASN A 84 -24.35 9.61 10.36
N CYS A 85 -25.29 9.81 11.30
CA CYS A 85 -25.93 11.12 11.56
C CYS A 85 -24.91 12.20 11.98
N ASP A 86 -23.78 11.81 12.51
CA ASP A 86 -22.70 12.71 12.93
C ASP A 86 -21.66 12.95 11.85
N ARG A 87 -21.91 12.41 10.65
CA ARG A 87 -21.01 12.46 9.50
C ARG A 87 -19.68 11.75 9.72
N GLU A 88 -19.68 10.73 10.56
CA GLU A 88 -18.55 9.83 10.80
C GLU A 88 -18.74 8.51 10.06
N ARG A 89 -17.63 7.79 9.81
CA ARG A 89 -17.62 6.44 9.23
C ARG A 89 -17.02 5.47 10.21
N GLU A 90 -17.62 4.30 10.33
CA GLU A 90 -17.02 3.16 11.02
C GLU A 90 -16.10 2.41 10.05
N LEU A 91 -14.90 2.08 10.50
CA LEU A 91 -13.97 1.23 9.78
C LEU A 91 -14.15 -0.21 10.23
N TYR A 92 -14.68 -1.08 9.36
CA TYR A 92 -14.92 -2.48 9.67
C TYR A 92 -13.69 -3.35 9.52
N ILE A 93 -13.00 -3.23 8.38
CA ILE A 93 -11.85 -4.06 8.07
C ILE A 93 -10.80 -3.28 7.29
N LYS A 94 -9.55 -3.55 7.62
CA LYS A 94 -8.36 -3.06 6.90
C LYS A 94 -7.60 -4.26 6.32
N ALA A 95 -7.45 -4.29 5.00
CA ALA A 95 -6.54 -5.20 4.32
C ALA A 95 -5.20 -4.49 4.08
N GLU A 96 -4.09 -5.10 4.49
CA GLU A 96 -2.74 -4.56 4.32
C GLU A 96 -1.80 -5.65 3.84
N ALA A 97 -1.30 -5.52 2.60
CA ALA A 97 -0.46 -6.53 1.97
C ALA A 97 0.86 -6.71 2.71
N ILE A 98 1.27 -7.96 2.94
CA ILE A 98 2.60 -8.29 3.43
C ILE A 98 3.55 -8.30 2.23
N LEU A 99 4.46 -7.33 2.20
CA LEU A 99 5.40 -7.14 1.10
C LEU A 99 6.80 -7.68 1.45
N PRO A 100 7.59 -8.13 0.45
CA PRO A 100 8.99 -8.48 0.66
C PRO A 100 9.78 -7.32 1.28
N ASN A 101 10.60 -7.60 2.25
CA ASN A 101 11.42 -6.61 2.97
C ASN A 101 12.89 -6.57 2.51
N ASN A 102 13.27 -7.43 1.56
CA ASN A 102 14.63 -7.59 1.05
C ASN A 102 14.91 -6.81 -0.24
N ILE A 103 13.91 -6.14 -0.83
CA ILE A 103 14.12 -5.29 -2.00
C ILE A 103 14.91 -4.04 -1.59
N ARG A 104 16.02 -3.80 -2.30
CA ARG A 104 16.87 -2.62 -2.11
C ARG A 104 17.03 -1.90 -3.44
N TYR A 105 16.57 -0.65 -3.48
CA TYR A 105 16.80 0.27 -4.58
C TYR A 105 17.87 1.27 -4.19
N ASN A 106 18.57 1.82 -5.19
CA ASN A 106 19.62 2.82 -5.03
C ASN A 106 20.83 2.35 -4.19
N ASP A 107 20.99 1.03 -4.03
CA ASP A 107 22.07 0.43 -3.27
C ASP A 107 22.79 -0.65 -4.09
N PHE A 108 24.12 -0.65 -4.05
CA PHE A 108 24.95 -1.61 -4.74
C PHE A 108 25.14 -2.86 -3.88
N LEU A 109 24.48 -3.93 -4.26
CA LEU A 109 24.60 -5.26 -3.66
C LEU A 109 25.68 -6.08 -4.38
N ASP A 110 26.33 -7.01 -3.66
CA ASP A 110 27.07 -8.06 -4.31
C ASP A 110 26.15 -8.91 -5.20
N THR A 111 26.72 -9.56 -6.22
CA THR A 111 25.95 -10.29 -7.24
C THR A 111 25.12 -11.43 -6.65
N GLU A 112 25.57 -12.07 -5.57
CA GLU A 112 24.83 -13.13 -4.92
C GLU A 112 23.55 -12.58 -4.27
N ARG A 113 23.68 -11.55 -3.43
CA ARG A 113 22.53 -10.90 -2.77
C ARG A 113 21.58 -10.26 -3.78
N PHE A 114 22.14 -9.67 -4.86
CA PHE A 114 21.35 -9.10 -5.94
C PHE A 114 20.52 -10.19 -6.65
N ASN A 115 21.13 -11.33 -6.98
CA ASN A 115 20.44 -12.45 -7.61
C ASN A 115 19.39 -13.08 -6.69
N ILE A 116 19.68 -13.22 -5.40
CA ILE A 116 18.69 -13.68 -4.40
C ILE A 116 17.51 -12.72 -4.34
N MET A 117 17.76 -11.42 -4.28
CA MET A 117 16.72 -10.40 -4.30
C MET A 117 15.83 -10.51 -5.55
N LEU A 118 16.43 -10.61 -6.74
CA LEU A 118 15.68 -10.75 -8.00
C LEU A 118 14.84 -12.04 -8.02
N GLN A 119 15.39 -13.15 -7.58
CA GLN A 119 14.69 -14.44 -7.61
C GLN A 119 13.53 -14.48 -6.61
N SER A 120 13.74 -13.94 -5.40
CA SER A 120 12.78 -14.05 -4.30
C SER A 120 11.69 -12.97 -4.31
N SER A 121 11.94 -11.81 -4.93
CA SER A 121 11.08 -10.64 -4.74
C SER A 121 10.56 -10.01 -6.02
N PHE A 122 10.82 -10.64 -7.18
CA PHE A 122 10.34 -10.19 -8.47
C PHE A 122 9.61 -11.31 -9.22
N VAL A 123 8.54 -10.96 -9.91
CA VAL A 123 7.80 -11.87 -10.78
C VAL A 123 8.72 -12.40 -11.87
N ASP A 124 8.51 -13.63 -12.29
CA ASP A 124 9.28 -14.24 -13.39
C ASP A 124 8.75 -13.73 -14.75
N ALA A 125 9.08 -12.48 -15.04
CA ALA A 125 8.62 -11.76 -16.22
C ALA A 125 9.62 -10.64 -16.59
N GLY A 126 9.43 -10.05 -17.77
CA GLY A 126 10.26 -8.96 -18.28
C GLY A 126 11.71 -9.37 -18.45
N ASP A 127 12.61 -8.49 -18.05
CA ASP A 127 14.05 -8.67 -18.21
C ASP A 127 14.75 -9.41 -17.06
N LYS A 128 13.98 -10.00 -16.11
CA LYS A 128 14.54 -10.71 -14.94
C LYS A 128 15.52 -11.80 -15.34
N ALA A 129 15.12 -12.67 -16.30
CA ALA A 129 15.97 -13.77 -16.76
C ALA A 129 17.27 -13.27 -17.43
N VAL A 130 17.18 -12.16 -18.14
CA VAL A 130 18.34 -11.52 -18.78
C VAL A 130 19.31 -11.02 -17.71
N LEU A 131 18.80 -10.33 -16.67
CA LEU A 131 19.62 -9.83 -15.58
C LEU A 131 20.30 -10.95 -14.79
N LEU A 132 19.55 -12.02 -14.44
CA LEU A 132 20.08 -13.17 -13.71
C LEU A 132 21.21 -13.87 -14.50
N LYS A 133 21.00 -14.05 -15.81
CA LYS A 133 22.04 -14.60 -16.68
C LYS A 133 23.25 -13.68 -16.72
N TYR A 134 23.04 -12.38 -16.83
CA TYR A 134 24.10 -11.39 -16.94
C TYR A 134 24.94 -11.30 -15.66
N THR A 135 24.29 -11.14 -14.50
CA THR A 135 24.96 -11.05 -13.19
C THR A 135 25.63 -12.36 -12.77
N GLY A 136 25.09 -13.51 -13.21
CA GLY A 136 25.69 -14.84 -12.96
C GLY A 136 26.95 -15.13 -13.77
N LEU A 137 27.16 -14.43 -14.91
CA LEU A 137 28.34 -14.57 -15.75
C LEU A 137 29.53 -13.67 -15.33
N VAL A 138 29.28 -12.69 -14.48
CA VAL A 138 30.30 -11.73 -14.05
C VAL A 138 31.14 -12.34 -12.92
N GLN A 139 32.43 -12.59 -13.19
CA GLN A 139 33.41 -13.06 -12.19
C GLN A 139 34.23 -11.87 -11.65
N ASP A 140 34.79 -12.07 -10.44
CA ASP A 140 35.40 -11.06 -9.56
C ASP A 140 36.46 -10.10 -10.22
N GLU A 141 37.16 -10.52 -11.25
CA GLU A 141 38.23 -9.71 -11.82
C GLU A 141 37.84 -8.94 -13.11
N ALA A 142 36.57 -9.04 -13.53
CA ALA A 142 36.21 -8.67 -14.90
C ALA A 142 35.32 -7.43 -15.05
N VAL A 143 34.92 -6.77 -13.96
CA VAL A 143 34.16 -5.53 -14.09
C VAL A 143 35.12 -4.34 -14.26
N LYS A 144 35.68 -4.18 -15.48
CA LYS A 144 36.23 -2.90 -15.91
C LYS A 144 35.16 -2.22 -16.76
N SER A 145 34.61 -1.13 -16.28
CA SER A 145 33.78 -0.24 -17.06
C SER A 145 34.63 0.36 -18.16
N THR A 146 34.44 -0.09 -19.40
CA THR A 146 35.23 0.37 -20.55
C THR A 146 34.54 1.46 -21.37
N GLY A 147 33.34 1.84 -21.01
CA GLY A 147 32.59 2.91 -21.65
C GLY A 147 31.30 3.15 -20.86
N ASP A 148 31.23 4.26 -20.15
CA ASP A 148 30.04 4.75 -19.48
C ASP A 148 29.74 6.14 -20.00
N ASP A 149 28.69 6.29 -20.80
CA ASP A 149 28.24 7.59 -21.33
C ASP A 149 27.14 8.20 -20.43
N GLY A 150 26.95 7.63 -19.22
CA GLY A 150 25.89 8.02 -18.30
C GLY A 150 24.52 7.37 -18.60
N VAL A 151 24.33 6.80 -19.78
CA VAL A 151 23.09 6.12 -20.22
C VAL A 151 23.34 4.63 -20.43
N SER A 152 24.38 4.27 -21.19
CA SER A 152 24.74 2.88 -21.49
C SER A 152 26.05 2.51 -20.79
N GLN A 153 26.07 1.33 -20.20
CA GLN A 153 27.25 0.78 -19.54
C GLN A 153 27.71 -0.47 -20.30
N GLN A 154 28.99 -0.48 -20.74
CA GLN A 154 29.65 -1.69 -21.26
C GLN A 154 30.43 -2.35 -20.14
N VAL A 155 30.22 -3.63 -19.96
CA VAL A 155 30.91 -4.44 -18.95
C VAL A 155 31.61 -5.60 -19.64
N THR A 156 32.84 -5.83 -19.25
CA THR A 156 33.62 -6.97 -19.72
C THR A 156 33.18 -8.23 -19.00
N VAL A 157 32.70 -9.25 -19.70
CA VAL A 157 32.23 -10.53 -19.15
C VAL A 157 33.16 -11.65 -19.63
N LYS A 158 33.66 -12.47 -18.73
CA LYS A 158 34.38 -13.71 -19.12
C LYS A 158 33.36 -14.74 -19.61
N THR A 159 33.44 -15.07 -20.89
CA THR A 159 32.69 -16.15 -21.52
C THR A 159 33.62 -17.36 -21.72
N GLY A 160 33.65 -18.30 -20.74
CA GLY A 160 34.47 -19.51 -20.82
C GLY A 160 35.95 -19.32 -20.45
N VAL A 161 36.74 -20.41 -20.57
CA VAL A 161 38.10 -20.50 -20.03
C VAL A 161 39.14 -19.57 -20.75
N ALA A 162 38.78 -18.98 -21.87
CA ALA A 162 39.76 -18.20 -22.69
C ALA A 162 39.16 -17.00 -23.45
N SER A 163 37.89 -16.68 -23.35
CA SER A 163 37.31 -15.55 -24.10
C SER A 163 36.70 -14.49 -23.18
N VAL A 164 37.17 -13.25 -23.39
CA VAL A 164 36.65 -12.05 -22.75
C VAL A 164 35.68 -11.40 -23.75
N GLY A 165 34.38 -11.38 -23.47
CA GLY A 165 33.39 -10.69 -24.30
C GLY A 165 32.99 -9.36 -23.67
N GLN A 166 32.74 -8.36 -24.49
CA GLN A 166 32.06 -7.13 -24.05
C GLN A 166 30.55 -7.37 -24.16
N ALA A 167 29.81 -7.20 -23.07
CA ALA A 167 28.37 -7.27 -23.07
C ALA A 167 27.79 -5.89 -22.72
N ILE A 168 26.81 -5.45 -23.50
CA ILE A 168 26.04 -4.22 -23.20
C ILE A 168 25.07 -4.55 -22.11
N VAL A 169 25.12 -3.80 -21.02
CA VAL A 169 24.15 -3.89 -19.93
C VAL A 169 22.81 -3.39 -20.42
N PRO A 170 21.73 -4.20 -20.38
CA PRO A 170 20.40 -3.70 -20.72
C PRO A 170 20.06 -2.53 -19.80
N ASN A 171 19.66 -1.40 -20.40
CA ASN A 171 19.29 -0.19 -19.67
C ASN A 171 18.41 0.72 -20.53
N PRO A 172 17.20 1.09 -20.10
CA PRO A 172 16.52 0.61 -18.90
C PRO A 172 16.04 -0.85 -19.00
N VAL A 173 15.88 -1.52 -17.87
CA VAL A 173 15.26 -2.85 -17.76
C VAL A 173 13.83 -2.76 -17.26
N SER A 174 12.98 -3.67 -17.72
CA SER A 174 11.59 -3.79 -17.30
C SER A 174 11.44 -4.95 -16.32
N LEU A 175 11.02 -4.66 -15.09
CA LEU A 175 10.88 -5.64 -14.01
C LEU A 175 9.55 -5.44 -13.28
N ALA A 176 9.01 -6.51 -12.69
CA ALA A 176 7.81 -6.51 -11.88
C ALA A 176 8.10 -6.98 -10.44
N PRO A 177 8.50 -6.09 -9.52
CA PRO A 177 8.67 -6.43 -8.12
C PRO A 177 7.33 -6.76 -7.45
N TYR A 178 7.34 -7.63 -6.43
CA TYR A 178 6.18 -7.83 -5.55
C TYR A 178 6.00 -6.60 -4.65
N ARG A 179 5.07 -5.70 -5.02
CA ARG A 179 4.86 -4.39 -4.39
C ARG A 179 3.42 -4.09 -4.02
N THR A 180 2.52 -5.02 -4.30
CA THR A 180 1.10 -4.92 -3.98
C THR A 180 0.57 -6.29 -3.57
N PHE A 181 -0.72 -6.43 -3.38
CA PHE A 181 -1.35 -7.68 -3.02
C PHE A 181 -1.03 -8.79 -4.04
N PRO A 182 -0.76 -10.03 -3.57
CA PRO A 182 -0.40 -11.15 -4.46
C PRO A 182 -1.55 -11.58 -5.39
N GLU A 183 -2.79 -11.27 -5.06
CA GLU A 183 -3.97 -11.62 -5.85
C GLU A 183 -4.12 -10.79 -7.12
N VAL A 184 -3.37 -9.69 -7.25
CA VAL A 184 -3.42 -8.82 -8.42
C VAL A 184 -2.11 -8.84 -9.19
N GLU A 185 -2.20 -8.51 -10.48
CA GLU A 185 -1.00 -8.37 -11.30
C GLU A 185 -0.05 -7.34 -10.73
N GLN A 186 1.23 -7.75 -10.57
CA GLN A 186 2.28 -6.86 -10.10
C GLN A 186 2.67 -5.88 -11.22
N PRO A 187 2.61 -4.57 -10.97
CA PRO A 187 2.93 -3.59 -12.00
C PRO A 187 4.38 -3.69 -12.47
N THR A 188 4.56 -3.76 -13.78
CA THR A 188 5.86 -3.67 -14.41
C THR A 188 6.35 -2.23 -14.41
N SER A 189 7.62 -2.03 -14.05
CA SER A 189 8.29 -0.72 -14.02
C SER A 189 9.62 -0.76 -14.77
N LYS A 190 10.05 0.40 -15.23
CA LYS A 190 11.39 0.60 -15.74
C LYS A 190 12.35 0.89 -14.61
N PHE A 191 13.53 0.28 -14.71
CA PHE A 191 14.64 0.49 -13.77
C PHE A 191 15.91 0.79 -14.56
N ILE A 192 16.74 1.68 -14.02
CA ILE A 192 18.12 1.81 -14.45
C ILE A 192 18.91 0.73 -13.72
N PHE A 193 19.55 -0.13 -14.46
CA PHE A 193 20.46 -1.14 -13.95
C PHE A 193 21.91 -0.67 -14.07
N ARG A 194 22.69 -0.82 -13.01
CA ARG A 194 24.10 -0.44 -12.97
C ARG A 194 24.95 -1.50 -12.29
N MET A 195 26.18 -1.63 -12.76
CA MET A 195 27.20 -2.46 -12.14
C MET A 195 28.43 -1.64 -11.76
N GLN A 196 29.12 -2.08 -10.72
CA GLN A 196 30.39 -1.53 -10.25
C GLN A 196 31.45 -2.61 -10.14
N SER A 197 32.72 -2.20 -10.12
CA SER A 197 33.87 -3.07 -9.86
C SER A 197 33.73 -3.76 -8.48
N GLY A 198 34.21 -5.00 -8.36
CA GLY A 198 34.01 -5.86 -7.20
C GLY A 198 32.62 -6.53 -7.22
N PRO A 199 32.23 -7.20 -8.26
CA PRO A 199 30.96 -7.46 -8.93
C PRO A 199 29.74 -7.08 -8.08
N ARG A 200 29.37 -5.79 -8.15
CA ARG A 200 28.20 -5.25 -7.44
C ARG A 200 27.19 -4.71 -8.43
N ALA A 201 25.92 -4.94 -8.16
CA ALA A 201 24.80 -4.54 -9.01
C ALA A 201 23.76 -3.72 -8.24
N ALA A 202 23.12 -2.77 -8.92
CA ALA A 202 22.08 -1.93 -8.34
C ALA A 202 20.94 -1.69 -9.33
N LEU A 203 19.73 -1.48 -8.76
CA LEU A 203 18.54 -1.02 -9.47
C LEU A 203 18.11 0.36 -8.95
N PHE A 204 17.77 1.25 -9.88
CA PHE A 204 17.22 2.57 -9.58
C PHE A 204 15.84 2.68 -10.24
N GLU A 205 14.81 3.06 -9.50
CA GLU A 205 13.47 3.26 -10.07
C GLU A 205 13.50 4.39 -11.12
N ALA A 206 12.89 4.15 -12.29
CA ALA A 206 12.91 5.06 -13.42
C ALA A 206 11.52 5.31 -14.03
N ASP A 207 10.46 5.13 -13.25
CA ASP A 207 9.07 5.34 -13.68
C ASP A 207 8.33 6.45 -12.92
N GLY A 208 9.05 7.20 -12.07
CA GLY A 208 8.47 8.28 -11.28
C GLY A 208 7.40 7.84 -10.28
N GLY A 209 7.30 6.54 -9.99
CA GLY A 209 6.30 5.97 -9.09
C GLY A 209 4.93 5.70 -9.75
N ALA A 210 4.84 5.77 -11.08
CA ALA A 210 3.61 5.50 -11.83
C ALA A 210 3.01 4.11 -11.56
N TRP A 211 3.85 3.14 -11.20
CA TRP A 211 3.44 1.82 -10.81
C TRP A 211 2.41 1.78 -9.66
N ARG A 212 2.43 2.79 -8.75
CA ARG A 212 1.48 2.86 -7.63
C ARG A 212 0.05 3.03 -8.12
N ASN A 213 -0.13 3.92 -9.12
CA ASN A 213 -1.43 4.13 -9.73
C ASN A 213 -1.91 2.85 -10.45
N GLN A 214 -1.00 2.17 -11.15
CA GLN A 214 -1.35 0.90 -11.80
C GLN A 214 -1.74 -0.18 -10.78
N ALA A 215 -1.05 -0.28 -9.65
CA ALA A 215 -1.40 -1.20 -8.57
C ALA A 215 -2.81 -0.90 -8.02
N ILE A 216 -3.12 0.37 -7.76
CA ILE A 216 -4.43 0.80 -7.29
C ILE A 216 -5.53 0.43 -8.29
N ILE A 217 -5.29 0.64 -9.59
CA ILE A 217 -6.23 0.24 -10.66
C ILE A 217 -6.42 -1.28 -10.70
N ASN A 218 -5.34 -2.05 -10.57
CA ASN A 218 -5.41 -3.52 -10.56
C ASN A 218 -6.21 -4.04 -9.34
N ILE A 219 -6.00 -3.46 -8.16
CA ILE A 219 -6.77 -3.77 -6.95
C ILE A 219 -8.25 -3.46 -7.17
N LYS A 220 -8.57 -2.27 -7.68
CA LYS A 220 -9.95 -1.87 -7.94
C LYS A 220 -10.64 -2.84 -8.89
N LYS A 221 -10.02 -3.18 -10.02
CA LYS A 221 -10.57 -4.14 -10.99
C LYS A 221 -10.81 -5.53 -10.39
N TYR A 222 -9.89 -5.99 -9.55
CA TYR A 222 -10.04 -7.25 -8.82
C TYR A 222 -11.28 -7.22 -7.92
N LEU A 223 -11.42 -6.17 -7.11
CA LEU A 223 -12.55 -6.02 -6.19
C LEU A 223 -13.88 -5.85 -6.94
N GLU A 224 -13.91 -5.07 -8.02
CA GLU A 224 -15.11 -4.92 -8.87
C GLU A 224 -15.56 -6.27 -9.45
N LYS A 225 -14.62 -7.10 -9.88
CA LYS A 225 -14.90 -8.44 -10.40
C LYS A 225 -15.40 -9.39 -9.31
N GLU A 226 -14.68 -9.45 -8.19
CA GLU A 226 -15.02 -10.39 -7.11
C GLU A 226 -16.33 -10.04 -6.40
N LEU A 227 -16.76 -8.78 -6.43
CA LEU A 227 -17.94 -8.28 -5.75
C LEU A 227 -19.06 -7.87 -6.71
N GLU A 228 -19.03 -8.29 -7.98
CA GLU A 228 -19.98 -7.87 -9.02
C GLU A 228 -21.44 -8.21 -8.70
N GLU A 229 -21.67 -9.28 -7.94
CA GLU A 229 -23.01 -9.71 -7.50
C GLU A 229 -23.57 -8.90 -6.32
N ILE A 230 -22.74 -8.12 -5.64
CA ILE A 230 -23.10 -7.37 -4.43
C ILE A 230 -23.39 -5.91 -4.79
N LYS A 231 -24.68 -5.55 -4.79
CA LYS A 231 -25.14 -4.25 -5.33
C LYS A 231 -24.95 -3.05 -4.40
N ASN A 232 -24.81 -3.29 -3.09
CA ASN A 232 -24.75 -2.25 -2.08
C ASN A 232 -23.31 -1.86 -1.70
N ILE A 233 -22.38 -1.90 -2.66
CA ILE A 233 -20.98 -1.56 -2.46
C ILE A 233 -20.53 -0.50 -3.47
N SER A 234 -19.88 0.54 -2.96
CA SER A 234 -19.17 1.53 -3.77
C SER A 234 -17.66 1.33 -3.61
N ILE A 235 -16.92 1.29 -4.71
CA ILE A 235 -15.46 1.13 -4.71
C ILE A 235 -14.82 2.39 -5.26
N ILE A 236 -14.04 3.08 -4.42
CA ILE A 236 -13.23 4.24 -4.80
C ILE A 236 -11.73 3.91 -4.70
N ALA A 237 -10.93 4.55 -5.58
CA ALA A 237 -9.50 4.32 -5.69
C ALA A 237 -8.77 5.60 -6.09
#